data_6dc97962299e76124055f1f88a564bcc
#
_entry.id   6dc97962299e76124055f1f88a564bcc
#
_cell.length_a   1.000
_cell.length_b   1.000
_cell.length_c   1.000
_cell.angle_alpha   90.00
_cell.angle_beta   90.00
_cell.angle_gamma   90.00
#
_symmetry.space_group_name_H-M   'P 1'
#
loop_
_entity.id
_entity.type
_entity.pdbx_description
1 polymer ?
#
loop_
_entity_poly.entity_id
_entity_poly.type
_entity_poly.pdbx_seq_one_letter_code
_entity_poly.pdbx_strand_id
1 'polypeptide(L)'
;MMYKRMTILSVVFMLMFSTLYLRLFVIVQNEEYVSAGKKQGTYTINAGHTNGNIYDRNMNSLVNREYEYYAVINPTPEAAEEILPFIRDKDEYYGSLVYGKPFLCSVTSGKFKSEDITAFKVPVRYGKNSIAHHITGYTANGEGVCGIEYAYNDFLRSAESVNSVTYTVNGYGTALDGIKKDVYNGGEMKSGVVLTIDRYIQAICELAGRNIKKGAITVMDIYSGDILAMASFPDYDLENLDKAVLDEDSPLINRCLYSYGVGSIFKLVTAQAAFEQGLNEDFSYCCTGSVEVDGQIFKCHDLGGHGEQNMTEAMANSCNTYFIELSKHIDNQFFIDTAKRMGFGMSIPLASGMTASGGNLQTLEDLELPAEKANMSFGQGKLLAAPLQVCAFTCAIANEGNYCVPRLVKGITDDKITVSGGEPEKITRVMDRETAFRLQDLMIAAVDKNPDSNARPSNNHAAGKTSTTQTARFDEDGTEICHGWITGFFPLSSPKYAVTVLCEDGGYGNDCAAPVFKEIIERMTNINY
;
A
#
# COMPACT_ATOMS: atom_id res chain seq x y z
N MET A 1 -72.48 -27.60 -56.40
CA MET A 1 -72.24 -27.51 -54.95
C MET A 1 -70.79 -27.82 -54.57
N MET A 2 -70.16 -28.81 -55.15
CA MET A 2 -68.78 -29.26 -54.86
C MET A 2 -67.70 -28.20 -55.15
N TYR A 3 -67.76 -27.53 -56.30
CA TYR A 3 -66.81 -26.48 -56.65
C TYR A 3 -66.80 -25.32 -55.68
N LYS A 4 -67.93 -24.83 -55.19
CA LYS A 4 -68.02 -23.75 -54.18
C LYS A 4 -67.39 -24.17 -52.85
N ARG A 5 -67.55 -25.44 -52.45
CA ARG A 5 -66.92 -25.95 -51.21
C ARG A 5 -65.41 -26.07 -51.35
N MET A 6 -64.90 -26.52 -52.53
CA MET A 6 -63.47 -26.57 -52.81
C MET A 6 -62.83 -25.14 -52.83
N THR A 7 -63.49 -24.17 -53.44
CA THR A 7 -63.01 -22.79 -53.45
C THR A 7 -62.96 -22.19 -52.06
N ILE A 8 -63.98 -22.43 -51.24
CA ILE A 8 -64.00 -21.97 -49.84
C ILE A 8 -62.85 -22.63 -49.05
N LEU A 9 -62.63 -23.92 -49.23
CA LEU A 9 -61.56 -24.67 -48.57
C LEU A 9 -60.15 -24.13 -48.97
N SER A 10 -59.95 -23.87 -50.28
CA SER A 10 -58.70 -23.30 -50.79
C SER A 10 -58.42 -21.88 -50.21
N VAL A 11 -59.46 -21.05 -50.10
CA VAL A 11 -59.35 -19.70 -49.51
C VAL A 11 -59.01 -19.79 -48.02
N VAL A 12 -59.62 -20.71 -47.27
CA VAL A 12 -59.29 -20.94 -45.86
C VAL A 12 -57.83 -21.40 -45.67
N PHE A 13 -57.39 -22.36 -46.50
CA PHE A 13 -55.97 -22.78 -46.47
C PHE A 13 -55.01 -21.61 -46.79
N MET A 14 -55.33 -20.80 -47.82
CA MET A 14 -54.50 -19.67 -48.20
C MET A 14 -54.42 -18.62 -47.07
N LEU A 15 -55.52 -18.36 -46.39
CA LEU A 15 -55.53 -17.49 -45.20
C LEU A 15 -54.72 -18.06 -44.03
N MET A 16 -54.82 -19.38 -43.77
CA MET A 16 -54.01 -20.02 -42.72
C MET A 16 -52.53 -19.95 -43.03
N PHE A 17 -52.12 -20.24 -44.28
CA PHE A 17 -50.70 -20.11 -44.66
C PHE A 17 -50.21 -18.68 -44.63
N SER A 18 -51.03 -17.72 -45.03
CA SER A 18 -50.67 -16.28 -44.94
C SER A 18 -50.49 -15.82 -43.50
N THR A 19 -51.36 -16.24 -42.57
CA THR A 19 -51.21 -15.93 -41.14
C THR A 19 -49.99 -16.65 -40.55
N LEU A 20 -49.70 -17.88 -40.93
CA LEU A 20 -48.50 -18.56 -40.50
C LEU A 20 -47.22 -17.87 -41.01
N TYR A 21 -47.24 -17.49 -42.29
CA TYR A 21 -46.11 -16.74 -42.88
C TYR A 21 -45.88 -15.41 -42.21
N LEU A 22 -46.95 -14.62 -41.96
CA LEU A 22 -46.88 -13.35 -41.23
C LEU A 22 -46.31 -13.58 -39.81
N ARG A 23 -46.75 -14.60 -39.11
CA ARG A 23 -46.25 -14.92 -37.76
C ARG A 23 -44.79 -15.33 -37.77
N LEU A 24 -44.36 -16.16 -38.72
CA LEU A 24 -42.96 -16.51 -38.92
C LEU A 24 -42.11 -15.28 -39.25
N PHE A 25 -42.61 -14.39 -40.11
CA PHE A 25 -41.93 -13.16 -40.46
C PHE A 25 -41.73 -12.24 -39.23
N VAL A 26 -42.78 -12.08 -38.42
CA VAL A 26 -42.67 -11.30 -37.15
C VAL A 26 -41.68 -11.92 -36.18
N ILE A 27 -41.65 -13.26 -36.05
CA ILE A 27 -40.71 -13.97 -35.16
C ILE A 27 -39.26 -13.77 -35.65
N VAL A 28 -39.01 -13.86 -36.96
CA VAL A 28 -37.67 -13.69 -37.55
C VAL A 28 -37.19 -12.21 -37.46
N GLN A 29 -38.11 -11.25 -37.50
CA GLN A 29 -37.79 -9.81 -37.36
C GLN A 29 -37.68 -9.34 -35.90
N ASN A 30 -38.13 -10.15 -34.94
CA ASN A 30 -38.08 -9.78 -33.54
C ASN A 30 -36.68 -10.11 -32.98
N GLU A 31 -35.91 -9.05 -32.69
CA GLU A 31 -34.55 -9.11 -32.16
C GLU A 31 -34.46 -9.92 -30.86
N GLU A 32 -35.46 -9.92 -30.00
CA GLU A 32 -35.50 -10.72 -28.77
C GLU A 32 -35.53 -12.23 -29.07
N TYR A 33 -36.38 -12.68 -30.02
CA TYR A 33 -36.45 -14.10 -30.39
C TYR A 33 -35.20 -14.56 -31.13
N VAL A 34 -34.63 -13.70 -31.99
CA VAL A 34 -33.37 -13.99 -32.70
C VAL A 34 -32.22 -14.07 -31.69
N SER A 35 -32.17 -13.17 -30.71
CA SER A 35 -31.14 -13.19 -29.67
C SER A 35 -31.29 -14.38 -28.73
N ALA A 36 -32.53 -14.74 -28.35
CA ALA A 36 -32.81 -15.93 -27.54
C ALA A 36 -32.42 -17.22 -28.27
N GLY A 37 -32.74 -17.30 -29.57
CA GLY A 37 -32.34 -18.45 -30.42
C GLY A 37 -30.83 -18.56 -30.58
N LYS A 38 -30.12 -17.45 -30.75
CA LYS A 38 -28.65 -17.42 -30.76
C LYS A 38 -28.09 -17.86 -29.42
N LYS A 39 -28.61 -17.38 -28.30
CA LYS A 39 -28.16 -17.79 -26.94
C LYS A 39 -28.34 -19.27 -26.68
N GLN A 40 -29.42 -19.90 -27.20
CA GLN A 40 -29.65 -21.33 -27.06
C GLN A 40 -28.74 -22.20 -27.96
N GLY A 41 -28.30 -21.65 -29.11
CA GLY A 41 -27.42 -22.32 -30.06
C GLY A 41 -25.92 -22.04 -29.85
N THR A 42 -25.55 -21.29 -28.80
CA THR A 42 -24.15 -20.98 -28.54
C THR A 42 -23.72 -21.39 -27.13
N TYR A 43 -22.45 -21.74 -26.97
CA TYR A 43 -21.81 -22.08 -25.72
C TYR A 43 -20.52 -21.26 -25.58
N THR A 44 -20.51 -20.30 -24.62
CA THR A 44 -19.36 -19.42 -24.36
C THR A 44 -18.60 -19.91 -23.15
N ILE A 45 -17.29 -20.04 -23.29
CA ILE A 45 -16.36 -20.42 -22.23
C ILE A 45 -15.46 -19.22 -21.98
N ASN A 46 -15.48 -18.70 -20.75
CA ASN A 46 -14.57 -17.68 -20.29
C ASN A 46 -13.25 -18.34 -19.89
N ALA A 47 -12.15 -17.92 -20.52
CA ALA A 47 -10.82 -18.48 -20.30
C ALA A 47 -9.95 -17.64 -19.37
N GLY A 48 -10.43 -16.47 -18.97
CA GLY A 48 -9.73 -15.60 -18.03
C GLY A 48 -10.42 -14.26 -17.91
N HIS A 49 -10.34 -13.72 -16.71
CA HIS A 49 -10.87 -12.41 -16.34
C HIS A 49 -9.76 -11.61 -15.65
N THR A 50 -9.58 -10.37 -16.05
CA THR A 50 -8.55 -9.49 -15.49
C THR A 50 -9.15 -8.13 -15.19
N ASN A 51 -9.14 -7.72 -13.93
CA ASN A 51 -9.51 -6.38 -13.51
C ASN A 51 -8.45 -5.36 -13.90
N GLY A 52 -8.80 -4.07 -13.86
CA GLY A 52 -7.90 -2.95 -14.05
C GLY A 52 -6.62 -3.09 -13.23
N ASN A 53 -5.55 -2.48 -13.69
CA ASN A 53 -4.22 -2.64 -13.08
C ASN A 53 -4.00 -1.66 -11.91
N ILE A 54 -3.01 -1.94 -11.07
CA ILE A 54 -2.47 -1.01 -10.09
C ILE A 54 -1.01 -0.79 -10.48
N TYR A 55 -0.66 0.46 -10.79
CA TYR A 55 0.66 0.86 -11.26
C TYR A 55 1.44 1.61 -10.19
N ASP A 56 2.75 1.49 -10.23
CA ASP A 56 3.66 2.36 -9.50
C ASP A 56 3.76 3.74 -10.20
N ARG A 57 4.52 4.68 -9.63
CA ARG A 57 4.72 6.03 -10.17
C ARG A 57 5.33 6.07 -11.57
N ASN A 58 6.01 4.99 -11.98
CA ASN A 58 6.72 4.82 -13.25
C ASN A 58 5.96 3.92 -14.24
N MET A 59 4.65 3.69 -14.02
CA MET A 59 3.79 2.83 -14.84
C MET A 59 4.19 1.34 -14.85
N ASN A 60 4.95 0.88 -13.87
CA ASN A 60 5.19 -0.54 -13.67
C ASN A 60 4.03 -1.17 -12.90
N SER A 61 3.54 -2.30 -13.37
CA SER A 61 2.47 -3.02 -12.68
C SER A 61 2.92 -3.54 -11.30
N LEU A 62 2.10 -3.33 -10.28
CA LEU A 62 2.24 -3.93 -8.95
C LEU A 62 1.46 -5.25 -8.86
N VAL A 63 0.35 -5.37 -9.58
CA VAL A 63 -0.47 -6.57 -9.73
C VAL A 63 -0.43 -7.06 -11.18
N ASN A 64 -0.98 -8.25 -11.50
CA ASN A 64 -1.03 -8.79 -12.87
C ASN A 64 0.37 -8.96 -13.52
N ARG A 65 1.40 -9.31 -12.75
CA ARG A 65 2.80 -9.37 -13.22
C ARG A 65 3.20 -10.75 -13.72
N GLU A 66 2.60 -11.78 -13.18
CA GLU A 66 2.82 -13.17 -13.56
C GLU A 66 1.69 -13.65 -14.44
N TYR A 67 1.90 -14.75 -15.17
CA TYR A 67 0.93 -15.23 -16.14
C TYR A 67 0.80 -16.75 -16.06
N GLU A 68 -0.42 -17.20 -16.28
CA GLU A 68 -0.74 -18.60 -16.50
C GLU A 68 -1.34 -18.80 -17.88
N TYR A 69 -1.26 -20.03 -18.37
CA TYR A 69 -1.88 -20.40 -19.64
C TYR A 69 -3.12 -21.24 -19.38
N TYR A 70 -4.21 -20.85 -20.00
CA TYR A 70 -5.45 -21.61 -20.05
C TYR A 70 -5.79 -21.89 -21.51
N ALA A 71 -6.29 -23.08 -21.79
CA ALA A 71 -6.73 -23.47 -23.11
C ALA A 71 -8.20 -23.89 -23.11
N VAL A 72 -8.97 -23.34 -24.03
CA VAL A 72 -10.30 -23.86 -24.37
C VAL A 72 -10.12 -24.88 -25.49
N ILE A 73 -10.56 -26.09 -25.23
CA ILE A 73 -10.46 -27.22 -26.16
C ILE A 73 -11.85 -27.69 -26.62
N ASN A 74 -12.04 -27.87 -27.93
CA ASN A 74 -13.07 -28.73 -28.48
C ASN A 74 -12.48 -30.13 -28.54
N PRO A 75 -13.03 -31.14 -27.83
CA PRO A 75 -12.35 -32.42 -27.59
C PRO A 75 -12.40 -33.37 -28.78
N THR A 76 -11.79 -32.97 -29.90
CA THR A 76 -11.50 -33.90 -31.02
C THR A 76 -10.34 -34.83 -30.64
N PRO A 77 -10.21 -36.03 -31.23
CA PRO A 77 -9.11 -36.94 -30.94
C PRO A 77 -7.72 -36.27 -31.12
N GLU A 78 -7.54 -35.50 -32.19
CA GLU A 78 -6.30 -34.80 -32.52
C GLU A 78 -5.96 -33.73 -31.48
N ALA A 79 -6.95 -32.96 -31.06
CA ALA A 79 -6.77 -31.93 -30.05
C ALA A 79 -6.47 -32.54 -28.68
N ALA A 80 -7.15 -33.65 -28.34
CA ALA A 80 -6.95 -34.35 -27.07
C ALA A 80 -5.53 -34.95 -26.96
N GLU A 81 -5.01 -35.51 -28.07
CA GLU A 81 -3.65 -36.06 -28.13
C GLU A 81 -2.60 -34.93 -28.03
N GLU A 82 -2.79 -33.82 -28.74
CA GLU A 82 -1.85 -32.71 -28.76
C GLU A 82 -1.73 -32.01 -27.40
N ILE A 83 -2.85 -31.79 -26.70
CA ILE A 83 -2.86 -31.00 -25.46
C ILE A 83 -2.39 -31.80 -24.25
N LEU A 84 -2.54 -33.12 -24.24
CA LEU A 84 -2.31 -33.99 -23.09
C LEU A 84 -0.94 -33.82 -22.40
N PRO A 85 0.19 -33.65 -23.13
CA PRO A 85 1.50 -33.42 -22.50
C PRO A 85 1.60 -32.10 -21.73
N PHE A 86 0.71 -31.13 -21.99
CA PHE A 86 0.75 -29.76 -21.45
C PHE A 86 -0.27 -29.53 -20.33
N ILE A 87 -1.13 -30.52 -20.03
CA ILE A 87 -2.15 -30.40 -18.98
C ILE A 87 -1.51 -30.35 -17.60
N ARG A 88 -1.91 -29.38 -16.77
CA ARG A 88 -1.49 -29.28 -15.38
C ARG A 88 -2.28 -30.18 -14.45
N ASP A 89 -3.62 -30.18 -14.58
CA ASP A 89 -4.53 -31.03 -13.80
C ASP A 89 -5.15 -32.09 -14.73
N LYS A 90 -4.63 -33.31 -14.61
CA LYS A 90 -5.08 -34.44 -15.45
C LYS A 90 -6.44 -34.98 -15.01
N ASP A 91 -6.76 -34.92 -13.72
CA ASP A 91 -8.02 -35.47 -13.20
C ASP A 91 -9.19 -34.58 -13.65
N GLU A 92 -9.06 -33.25 -13.53
CA GLU A 92 -10.03 -32.30 -14.07
C GLU A 92 -10.17 -32.42 -15.58
N TYR A 93 -9.06 -32.59 -16.30
CA TYR A 93 -9.06 -32.78 -17.75
C TYR A 93 -9.84 -34.02 -18.18
N TYR A 94 -9.52 -35.17 -17.60
CA TYR A 94 -10.23 -36.42 -17.94
C TYR A 94 -11.70 -36.39 -17.54
N GLY A 95 -12.02 -35.78 -16.40
CA GLY A 95 -13.40 -35.55 -15.97
C GLY A 95 -14.22 -34.74 -16.97
N SER A 96 -13.60 -33.70 -17.56
CA SER A 96 -14.24 -32.83 -18.55
C SER A 96 -14.35 -33.49 -19.93
N LEU A 97 -13.35 -34.28 -20.33
CA LEU A 97 -13.28 -34.95 -21.62
C LEU A 97 -14.46 -35.92 -21.84
N VAL A 98 -14.95 -36.58 -20.79
CA VAL A 98 -16.06 -37.54 -20.83
C VAL A 98 -17.35 -36.94 -21.39
N TYR A 99 -17.57 -35.62 -21.20
CA TYR A 99 -18.81 -34.99 -21.66
C TYR A 99 -18.84 -34.68 -23.16
N GLY A 100 -17.70 -34.74 -23.87
CA GLY A 100 -17.62 -34.45 -25.30
C GLY A 100 -18.03 -33.04 -25.70
N LYS A 101 -17.97 -32.09 -24.75
CA LYS A 101 -18.29 -30.65 -24.94
C LYS A 101 -16.99 -29.83 -24.87
N PRO A 102 -16.95 -28.68 -25.53
CA PRO A 102 -15.83 -27.75 -25.30
C PRO A 102 -15.69 -27.39 -23.82
N PHE A 103 -14.46 -27.37 -23.32
CA PHE A 103 -14.14 -27.05 -21.91
C PHE A 103 -12.83 -26.30 -21.76
N LEU A 104 -12.64 -25.67 -20.59
CA LEU A 104 -11.43 -24.97 -20.19
C LEU A 104 -10.52 -25.93 -19.43
N CYS A 105 -9.20 -25.83 -19.66
CA CYS A 105 -8.19 -26.49 -18.85
C CYS A 105 -6.94 -25.62 -18.65
N SER A 106 -6.25 -25.82 -17.53
CA SER A 106 -4.98 -25.18 -17.25
C SER A 106 -3.83 -25.92 -17.95
N VAL A 107 -2.94 -25.16 -18.62
CA VAL A 107 -1.87 -25.75 -19.44
C VAL A 107 -0.52 -25.08 -19.18
N THR A 108 0.56 -25.76 -19.56
CA THR A 108 1.93 -25.25 -19.44
C THR A 108 2.43 -24.51 -20.67
N SER A 109 1.66 -24.54 -21.79
CA SER A 109 2.04 -23.92 -23.07
C SER A 109 0.88 -23.10 -23.65
N GLY A 110 1.21 -22.00 -24.31
CA GLY A 110 0.25 -21.19 -25.07
C GLY A 110 0.28 -21.43 -26.59
N LYS A 111 0.99 -22.45 -27.07
CA LYS A 111 1.18 -22.72 -28.51
C LYS A 111 0.72 -24.11 -28.87
N PHE A 112 -0.30 -24.19 -29.70
CA PHE A 112 -0.88 -25.42 -30.23
C PHE A 112 -1.08 -25.29 -31.74
N LYS A 113 -1.08 -26.41 -32.45
CA LYS A 113 -1.27 -26.46 -33.92
C LYS A 113 -2.74 -26.68 -34.30
N SER A 114 -3.46 -27.43 -33.46
CA SER A 114 -4.88 -27.74 -33.72
C SER A 114 -5.73 -26.48 -33.61
N GLU A 115 -6.59 -26.28 -34.59
CA GLU A 115 -7.60 -25.21 -34.56
C GLU A 115 -8.67 -25.46 -33.46
N ASP A 116 -8.79 -26.66 -32.95
CA ASP A 116 -9.70 -27.02 -31.86
C ASP A 116 -9.19 -26.60 -30.47
N ILE A 117 -7.93 -26.13 -30.37
CA ILE A 117 -7.35 -25.60 -29.14
C ILE A 117 -7.19 -24.11 -29.29
N THR A 118 -7.68 -23.35 -28.32
CA THR A 118 -7.43 -21.88 -28.21
C THR A 118 -6.83 -21.58 -26.87
N ALA A 119 -5.55 -21.23 -26.86
CA ALA A 119 -4.85 -20.92 -25.62
C ALA A 119 -4.78 -19.42 -25.38
N PHE A 120 -4.93 -19.04 -24.12
CA PHE A 120 -4.84 -17.67 -23.63
C PHE A 120 -3.75 -17.55 -22.57
N LYS A 121 -3.03 -16.43 -22.61
CA LYS A 121 -2.13 -16.00 -21.57
C LYS A 121 -2.91 -15.09 -20.62
N VAL A 122 -3.19 -15.57 -19.41
CA VAL A 122 -4.02 -14.88 -18.41
C VAL A 122 -3.14 -14.36 -17.29
N PRO A 123 -3.20 -13.06 -16.95
CA PRO A 123 -2.46 -12.51 -15.82
C PRO A 123 -2.95 -13.09 -14.50
N VAL A 124 -2.01 -13.41 -13.62
CA VAL A 124 -2.26 -13.75 -12.22
C VAL A 124 -2.28 -12.44 -11.43
N ARG A 125 -3.39 -12.15 -10.75
CA ARG A 125 -3.58 -10.90 -10.02
C ARG A 125 -2.48 -10.68 -8.99
N TYR A 126 -2.22 -11.70 -8.16
CA TYR A 126 -1.19 -11.70 -7.13
C TYR A 126 -0.27 -12.90 -7.38
N GLY A 127 0.93 -12.62 -7.87
CA GLY A 127 1.94 -13.65 -8.10
C GLY A 127 2.82 -13.85 -6.86
N LYS A 128 3.67 -14.87 -6.89
CA LYS A 128 4.58 -15.21 -5.78
C LYS A 128 5.57 -14.11 -5.43
N ASN A 129 5.87 -13.21 -6.39
CA ASN A 129 6.77 -12.08 -6.20
C ASN A 129 6.00 -10.75 -6.14
N SER A 130 4.76 -10.75 -5.71
CA SER A 130 4.01 -9.53 -5.47
C SER A 130 4.58 -8.80 -4.25
N ILE A 131 4.44 -7.49 -4.24
CA ILE A 131 4.94 -6.57 -3.20
C ILE A 131 3.84 -5.58 -2.85
N ALA A 132 4.03 -4.85 -1.76
CA ALA A 132 3.12 -3.79 -1.33
C ALA A 132 1.71 -4.30 -0.97
N HIS A 133 1.58 -5.51 -0.41
CA HIS A 133 0.28 -6.12 -0.10
C HIS A 133 -0.60 -5.23 0.78
N HIS A 134 -0.02 -4.57 1.79
CA HIS A 134 -0.75 -3.64 2.67
C HIS A 134 -1.22 -2.35 1.97
N ILE A 135 -0.72 -2.07 0.76
CA ILE A 135 -1.13 -0.94 -0.07
C ILE A 135 -2.13 -1.40 -1.13
N THR A 136 -1.74 -2.39 -1.95
CA THR A 136 -2.60 -2.90 -3.01
C THR A 136 -3.87 -3.51 -2.43
N GLY A 137 -3.77 -4.20 -1.30
CA GLY A 137 -4.85 -5.00 -0.75
C GLY A 137 -5.07 -6.28 -1.53
N TYR A 138 -6.25 -6.84 -1.38
CA TYR A 138 -6.66 -8.06 -2.07
C TYR A 138 -8.15 -8.07 -2.39
N THR A 139 -8.54 -9.00 -3.27
CA THR A 139 -9.92 -9.23 -3.67
C THR A 139 -10.41 -10.57 -3.11
N ALA A 140 -11.69 -10.64 -2.75
CA ALA A 140 -12.38 -11.90 -2.43
C ALA A 140 -13.73 -11.92 -3.18
N ASN A 141 -14.04 -13.04 -3.80
CA ASN A 141 -15.24 -13.21 -4.64
C ASN A 141 -15.41 -12.11 -5.71
N GLY A 142 -14.30 -11.61 -6.25
CA GLY A 142 -14.28 -10.56 -7.27
C GLY A 142 -14.49 -9.14 -6.75
N GLU A 143 -14.57 -8.93 -5.43
CA GLU A 143 -14.70 -7.62 -4.80
C GLU A 143 -13.43 -7.27 -4.03
N GLY A 144 -13.01 -5.99 -4.08
CA GLY A 144 -11.91 -5.47 -3.29
C GLY A 144 -12.24 -5.45 -1.79
N VAL A 145 -11.37 -6.04 -0.96
CA VAL A 145 -11.60 -6.18 0.49
C VAL A 145 -10.91 -5.09 1.28
N CYS A 146 -9.70 -4.71 0.89
CA CYS A 146 -8.91 -3.67 1.55
C CYS A 146 -7.96 -2.99 0.55
N GLY A 147 -7.24 -1.97 1.01
CA GLY A 147 -6.25 -1.28 0.20
C GLY A 147 -6.83 -0.57 -1.02
N ILE A 148 -6.01 -0.45 -2.06
CA ILE A 148 -6.40 0.16 -3.34
C ILE A 148 -7.47 -0.68 -4.07
N GLU A 149 -7.44 -2.00 -3.92
CA GLU A 149 -8.50 -2.88 -4.44
C GLU A 149 -9.88 -2.48 -3.92
N TYR A 150 -10.00 -2.18 -2.62
CA TYR A 150 -11.24 -1.70 -2.03
C TYR A 150 -11.55 -0.26 -2.44
N ALA A 151 -10.56 0.62 -2.33
CA ALA A 151 -10.77 2.06 -2.56
C ALA A 151 -11.21 2.39 -3.99
N TYR A 152 -10.76 1.59 -4.97
CA TYR A 152 -11.05 1.76 -6.39
C TYR A 152 -11.77 0.56 -7.01
N ASN A 153 -12.50 -0.22 -6.20
CA ASN A 153 -13.18 -1.46 -6.61
C ASN A 153 -14.00 -1.29 -7.90
N ASP A 154 -14.89 -0.30 -7.93
CA ASP A 154 -15.80 -0.10 -9.06
C ASP A 154 -15.04 0.28 -10.34
N PHE A 155 -14.01 1.12 -10.23
CA PHE A 155 -13.17 1.50 -11.36
C PHE A 155 -12.37 0.30 -11.88
N LEU A 156 -11.70 -0.45 -11.01
CA LEU A 156 -10.89 -1.59 -11.38
C LEU A 156 -11.71 -2.72 -12.02
N ARG A 157 -12.95 -2.90 -11.57
CA ARG A 157 -13.89 -3.86 -12.15
C ARG A 157 -14.47 -3.38 -13.48
N SER A 158 -14.80 -2.09 -13.59
CA SER A 158 -15.33 -1.53 -14.86
C SER A 158 -14.30 -1.61 -16.00
N ALA A 159 -13.02 -1.63 -15.66
CA ALA A 159 -11.90 -1.77 -16.58
C ALA A 159 -11.50 -3.26 -16.79
N GLU A 160 -12.47 -4.17 -16.82
CA GLU A 160 -12.19 -5.60 -16.98
C GLU A 160 -11.80 -5.98 -18.41
N SER A 161 -10.94 -6.98 -18.52
CA SER A 161 -10.62 -7.68 -19.77
C SER A 161 -10.98 -9.15 -19.62
N VAL A 162 -11.73 -9.67 -20.59
CA VAL A 162 -12.19 -11.06 -20.62
C VAL A 162 -11.63 -11.76 -21.84
N ASN A 163 -11.13 -12.97 -21.67
CA ASN A 163 -10.79 -13.87 -22.75
C ASN A 163 -11.87 -14.95 -22.85
N SER A 164 -12.43 -15.16 -24.03
CA SER A 164 -13.49 -16.16 -24.18
C SER A 164 -13.49 -16.81 -25.58
N VAL A 165 -14.08 -18.01 -25.64
CA VAL A 165 -14.38 -18.70 -26.89
C VAL A 165 -15.84 -19.05 -26.90
N THR A 166 -16.53 -18.72 -27.99
CA THR A 166 -17.94 -19.05 -28.22
C THR A 166 -18.05 -20.06 -29.36
N TYR A 167 -18.63 -21.19 -29.07
CA TYR A 167 -18.95 -22.25 -30.02
C TYR A 167 -20.42 -22.22 -30.38
N THR A 168 -20.73 -22.51 -31.64
CA THR A 168 -22.09 -22.92 -32.02
C THR A 168 -22.26 -24.39 -31.66
N VAL A 169 -23.29 -24.74 -30.90
CA VAL A 169 -23.49 -26.09 -30.35
C VAL A 169 -24.84 -26.65 -30.71
N ASN A 170 -24.92 -28.00 -30.72
CA ASN A 170 -26.18 -28.72 -30.81
C ASN A 170 -26.93 -28.73 -29.45
N GLY A 171 -28.11 -29.34 -29.41
CA GLY A 171 -28.92 -29.47 -28.19
C GLY A 171 -28.27 -30.25 -27.04
N TYR A 172 -27.18 -30.93 -27.27
CA TYR A 172 -26.37 -31.64 -26.25
C TYR A 172 -25.18 -30.82 -25.78
N GLY A 173 -24.93 -29.64 -26.38
CA GLY A 173 -23.81 -28.76 -26.04
C GLY A 173 -22.48 -29.17 -26.73
N THR A 174 -22.50 -30.07 -27.71
CA THR A 174 -21.34 -30.42 -28.52
C THR A 174 -21.16 -29.40 -29.64
N ALA A 175 -19.95 -28.97 -29.90
CA ALA A 175 -19.65 -28.04 -30.99
C ALA A 175 -20.04 -28.62 -32.36
N LEU A 176 -20.60 -27.78 -33.23
CA LEU A 176 -20.99 -28.18 -34.58
C LEU A 176 -19.79 -28.12 -35.51
N ASP A 177 -19.53 -29.23 -36.20
CA ASP A 177 -18.44 -29.34 -37.17
C ASP A 177 -18.61 -28.33 -38.33
N GLY A 178 -17.51 -27.78 -38.79
CA GLY A 178 -17.49 -26.85 -39.93
C GLY A 178 -17.99 -25.43 -39.62
N ILE A 179 -18.43 -25.14 -38.40
CA ILE A 179 -18.80 -23.78 -37.95
C ILE A 179 -17.63 -23.19 -37.17
N LYS A 180 -17.16 -22.02 -37.62
CA LYS A 180 -16.08 -21.30 -36.92
C LYS A 180 -16.52 -20.86 -35.52
N LYS A 181 -15.64 -21.06 -34.55
CA LYS A 181 -15.77 -20.50 -33.21
C LYS A 181 -15.43 -19.03 -33.23
N ASP A 182 -16.08 -18.24 -32.39
CA ASP A 182 -15.74 -16.85 -32.15
C ASP A 182 -14.76 -16.76 -30.97
N VAL A 183 -13.59 -16.15 -31.18
CA VAL A 183 -12.56 -15.96 -30.17
C VAL A 183 -12.49 -14.50 -29.82
N TYR A 184 -12.74 -14.19 -28.56
CA TYR A 184 -12.54 -12.86 -28.02
C TYR A 184 -11.31 -12.84 -27.13
N ASN A 185 -10.33 -11.99 -27.48
CA ASN A 185 -9.13 -11.76 -26.69
C ASN A 185 -9.15 -10.31 -26.21
N GLY A 186 -9.33 -10.12 -24.90
CA GLY A 186 -9.43 -8.81 -24.28
C GLY A 186 -8.14 -7.96 -24.35
N GLY A 187 -7.02 -8.58 -24.73
CA GLY A 187 -5.75 -7.89 -24.87
C GLY A 187 -5.07 -7.53 -23.55
N GLU A 188 -4.03 -6.68 -23.63
CA GLU A 188 -3.31 -6.20 -22.45
C GLU A 188 -4.15 -5.18 -21.68
N MET A 189 -4.30 -5.37 -20.37
CA MET A 189 -4.96 -4.43 -19.48
C MET A 189 -4.10 -3.17 -19.30
N LYS A 190 -4.59 -2.03 -19.78
CA LYS A 190 -3.92 -0.74 -19.70
C LYS A 190 -4.55 0.18 -18.67
N SER A 191 -5.85 0.10 -18.49
CA SER A 191 -6.57 0.91 -17.49
C SER A 191 -6.14 0.50 -16.07
N GLY A 192 -6.02 1.48 -15.18
CA GLY A 192 -5.62 1.20 -13.81
C GLY A 192 -5.46 2.43 -12.93
N VAL A 193 -5.18 2.18 -11.66
CA VAL A 193 -4.86 3.20 -10.66
C VAL A 193 -3.35 3.40 -10.62
N VAL A 194 -2.89 4.64 -10.64
CA VAL A 194 -1.47 5.00 -10.58
C VAL A 194 -1.15 5.52 -9.19
N LEU A 195 -0.24 4.85 -8.49
CA LEU A 195 0.22 5.22 -7.17
C LEU A 195 1.46 6.12 -7.23
N THR A 196 1.78 6.74 -6.11
CA THR A 196 3.05 7.45 -5.90
C THR A 196 4.19 6.49 -5.53
N ILE A 197 3.87 5.25 -5.16
CA ILE A 197 4.82 4.20 -4.80
C ILE A 197 5.83 3.98 -5.93
N ASP A 198 7.09 3.87 -5.55
CA ASP A 198 8.16 3.38 -6.42
C ASP A 198 8.43 1.91 -6.08
N ARG A 199 8.19 1.02 -7.02
CA ARG A 199 8.28 -0.42 -6.75
C ARG A 199 9.68 -0.89 -6.35
N TYR A 200 10.74 -0.17 -6.76
CA TYR A 200 12.10 -0.54 -6.40
C TYR A 200 12.41 -0.11 -4.96
N ILE A 201 11.98 1.11 -4.58
CA ILE A 201 12.10 1.60 -3.20
C ILE A 201 11.26 0.72 -2.26
N GLN A 202 10.04 0.36 -2.67
CA GLN A 202 9.17 -0.56 -1.90
C GLN A 202 9.87 -1.91 -1.67
N ALA A 203 10.42 -2.52 -2.72
CA ALA A 203 11.14 -3.79 -2.61
C ALA A 203 12.40 -3.69 -1.72
N ILE A 204 13.12 -2.56 -1.77
CA ILE A 204 14.24 -2.30 -0.86
C ILE A 204 13.75 -2.25 0.59
N CYS A 205 12.65 -1.56 0.87
CA CYS A 205 12.08 -1.47 2.22
C CYS A 205 11.63 -2.83 2.75
N GLU A 206 10.92 -3.62 1.95
CA GLU A 206 10.50 -4.97 2.33
C GLU A 206 11.70 -5.89 2.61
N LEU A 207 12.74 -5.80 1.76
CA LEU A 207 13.97 -6.58 1.95
C LEU A 207 14.75 -6.13 3.19
N ALA A 208 14.91 -4.84 3.44
CA ALA A 208 15.62 -4.31 4.60
C ALA A 208 14.88 -4.64 5.92
N GLY A 209 13.54 -4.59 5.87
CA GLY A 209 12.69 -4.90 7.03
C GLY A 209 12.43 -6.38 7.29
N ARG A 210 12.97 -7.31 6.49
CA ARG A 210 12.70 -8.75 6.57
C ARG A 210 12.93 -9.40 7.94
N ASN A 211 13.76 -8.79 8.77
CA ASN A 211 14.07 -9.24 10.13
C ASN A 211 13.26 -8.50 11.21
N ILE A 212 12.43 -7.54 10.83
CA ILE A 212 11.50 -6.88 11.74
C ILE A 212 10.33 -7.84 12.00
N LYS A 213 10.17 -8.27 13.25
CA LYS A 213 9.05 -9.14 13.61
C LYS A 213 7.71 -8.41 13.46
N LYS A 214 7.60 -7.23 14.06
CA LYS A 214 6.47 -6.30 13.94
C LYS A 214 7.00 -4.89 13.74
N GLY A 215 6.46 -4.15 12.75
CA GLY A 215 6.93 -2.79 12.53
C GLY A 215 6.51 -2.21 11.20
N ALA A 216 7.11 -1.08 10.87
CA ALA A 216 6.76 -0.29 9.69
C ALA A 216 7.97 0.45 9.11
N ILE A 217 7.98 0.60 7.81
CA ILE A 217 8.93 1.45 7.09
C ILE A 217 8.13 2.36 6.14
N THR A 218 8.38 3.66 6.22
CA THR A 218 7.80 4.66 5.31
C THR A 218 8.91 5.47 4.66
N VAL A 219 8.86 5.63 3.33
CA VAL A 219 9.76 6.50 2.57
C VAL A 219 8.93 7.51 1.79
N MET A 220 9.28 8.79 1.89
CA MET A 220 8.59 9.88 1.19
C MET A 220 9.56 10.76 0.42
N ASP A 221 9.07 11.33 -0.69
CA ASP A 221 9.72 12.44 -1.39
C ASP A 221 9.44 13.73 -0.60
N ILE A 222 10.50 14.44 -0.21
CA ILE A 222 10.37 15.60 0.71
C ILE A 222 9.72 16.82 0.07
N TYR A 223 9.74 16.91 -1.28
CA TYR A 223 9.24 18.09 -1.99
C TYR A 223 7.78 17.95 -2.42
N SER A 224 7.36 16.74 -2.80
CA SER A 224 5.99 16.49 -3.28
C SER A 224 5.06 15.93 -2.20
N GLY A 225 5.60 15.30 -1.16
CA GLY A 225 4.83 14.52 -0.19
C GLY A 225 4.39 13.14 -0.74
N ASP A 226 4.87 12.75 -1.91
CA ASP A 226 4.60 11.43 -2.48
C ASP A 226 5.16 10.33 -1.59
N ILE A 227 4.32 9.38 -1.22
CA ILE A 227 4.73 8.16 -0.52
C ILE A 227 5.39 7.24 -1.54
N LEU A 228 6.70 7.04 -1.41
CA LEU A 228 7.49 6.21 -2.33
C LEU A 228 7.52 4.74 -1.91
N ALA A 229 7.44 4.48 -0.61
CA ALA A 229 7.30 3.14 -0.05
C ALA A 229 6.55 3.18 1.28
N MET A 230 5.80 2.12 1.55
CA MET A 230 5.08 1.91 2.80
C MET A 230 5.01 0.40 3.04
N ALA A 231 5.94 -0.14 3.86
CA ALA A 231 6.05 -1.55 4.18
C ALA A 231 5.65 -1.80 5.64
N SER A 232 4.80 -2.76 5.87
CA SER A 232 4.33 -3.19 7.19
C SER A 232 4.75 -4.63 7.45
N PHE A 233 5.12 -4.94 8.68
CA PHE A 233 5.60 -6.25 9.10
C PHE A 233 4.82 -6.77 10.32
N PRO A 234 4.58 -8.11 10.38
CA PRO A 234 4.87 -9.07 9.33
C PRO A 234 4.01 -8.81 8.09
N ASP A 235 4.52 -9.25 6.93
CA ASP A 235 3.71 -9.32 5.71
C ASP A 235 2.84 -10.58 5.75
N TYR A 236 1.84 -10.67 4.88
CA TYR A 236 0.91 -11.77 4.81
C TYR A 236 0.91 -12.45 3.44
N ASP A 237 0.63 -13.76 3.47
CA ASP A 237 0.49 -14.57 2.28
C ASP A 237 -0.95 -14.53 1.76
N LEU A 238 -1.14 -14.02 0.55
CA LEU A 238 -2.45 -13.93 -0.11
C LEU A 238 -3.06 -15.29 -0.45
N GLU A 239 -2.25 -16.35 -0.55
CA GLU A 239 -2.73 -17.72 -0.75
C GLU A 239 -3.23 -18.35 0.58
N ASN A 240 -2.87 -17.80 1.74
CA ASN A 240 -3.14 -18.34 3.07
C ASN A 240 -3.74 -17.30 4.03
N LEU A 241 -4.70 -16.49 3.57
CA LEU A 241 -5.32 -15.42 4.37
C LEU A 241 -5.95 -15.91 5.68
N ASP A 242 -6.50 -17.12 5.71
CA ASP A 242 -7.08 -17.71 6.93
C ASP A 242 -6.04 -17.80 8.07
N LYS A 243 -4.78 -18.09 7.74
CA LYS A 243 -3.70 -18.09 8.72
C LYS A 243 -3.38 -16.69 9.21
N ALA A 244 -3.37 -15.71 8.30
CA ALA A 244 -3.11 -14.33 8.65
C ALA A 244 -4.17 -13.72 9.59
N VAL A 245 -5.44 -14.14 9.46
CA VAL A 245 -6.54 -13.71 10.34
C VAL A 245 -6.37 -14.25 11.78
N LEU A 246 -5.80 -15.44 11.92
CA LEU A 246 -5.62 -16.12 13.21
C LEU A 246 -4.26 -15.85 13.86
N ASP A 247 -3.38 -15.15 13.16
CA ASP A 247 -2.02 -14.86 13.62
C ASP A 247 -2.02 -13.77 14.69
N GLU A 248 -1.43 -14.07 15.86
CA GLU A 248 -1.33 -13.16 17.02
C GLU A 248 -0.51 -11.90 16.70
N ASP A 249 0.43 -11.96 15.75
CA ASP A 249 1.21 -10.82 15.30
C ASP A 249 0.43 -9.90 14.33
N SER A 250 -0.83 -10.23 14.01
CA SER A 250 -1.77 -9.41 13.22
C SER A 250 -1.18 -8.90 11.90
N PRO A 251 -0.77 -9.77 10.97
CA PRO A 251 -0.09 -9.40 9.74
C PRO A 251 -0.95 -8.57 8.77
N LEU A 252 -2.28 -8.59 8.89
CA LEU A 252 -3.18 -7.81 8.04
C LEU A 252 -3.19 -6.30 8.36
N ILE A 253 -2.61 -5.90 9.49
CA ILE A 253 -2.56 -4.49 9.91
C ILE A 253 -1.47 -3.75 9.15
N ASN A 254 -1.84 -2.64 8.50
CA ASN A 254 -0.86 -1.71 7.96
C ASN A 254 -0.31 -0.80 9.07
N ARG A 255 0.79 -1.21 9.70
CA ARG A 255 1.42 -0.52 10.83
C ARG A 255 1.94 0.88 10.50
N CYS A 256 2.14 1.21 9.24
CA CYS A 256 2.48 2.57 8.83
C CYS A 256 1.38 3.58 9.14
N LEU A 257 0.13 3.12 9.28
CA LEU A 257 -1.06 3.94 9.46
C LEU A 257 -1.58 3.94 10.91
N TYR A 258 -1.07 3.07 11.78
CA TYR A 258 -1.46 2.98 13.19
C TYR A 258 -0.56 3.85 14.08
N SER A 259 -1.09 4.26 15.22
CA SER A 259 -0.39 5.18 16.13
C SER A 259 0.35 4.46 17.23
N TYR A 260 1.56 4.93 17.50
CA TYR A 260 2.46 4.45 18.54
C TYR A 260 3.05 5.62 19.32
N GLY A 261 3.57 5.37 20.52
CA GLY A 261 4.35 6.35 21.24
C GLY A 261 5.56 6.80 20.42
N VAL A 262 5.83 8.10 20.38
CA VAL A 262 6.86 8.71 19.50
C VAL A 262 8.22 8.78 20.19
N GLY A 263 8.24 9.09 21.47
CA GLY A 263 9.44 9.26 22.28
C GLY A 263 10.37 10.36 21.76
N SER A 264 11.64 10.14 21.86
CA SER A 264 12.70 11.16 21.63
C SER A 264 12.70 11.83 20.25
N ILE A 265 11.97 11.32 19.27
CA ILE A 265 11.75 12.04 18.00
C ILE A 265 11.03 13.36 18.25
N PHE A 266 10.11 13.41 19.22
CA PHE A 266 9.34 14.62 19.53
C PHE A 266 10.20 15.75 20.11
N LYS A 267 11.41 15.47 20.59
CA LYS A 267 12.39 16.51 21.00
C LYS A 267 12.69 17.51 19.88
N LEU A 268 12.55 17.10 18.62
CA LEU A 268 12.66 18.00 17.47
C LEU A 268 11.54 19.05 17.44
N VAL A 269 10.30 18.68 17.83
CA VAL A 269 9.19 19.64 17.97
C VAL A 269 9.42 20.57 19.14
N THR A 270 9.95 20.05 20.26
CA THR A 270 10.32 20.87 21.42
C THR A 270 11.42 21.87 21.08
N ALA A 271 12.45 21.45 20.33
CA ALA A 271 13.50 22.34 19.84
C ALA A 271 12.95 23.39 18.87
N GLN A 272 12.05 23.01 17.94
CA GLN A 272 11.36 23.95 17.05
C GLN A 272 10.63 25.04 17.85
N ALA A 273 9.79 24.63 18.82
CA ALA A 273 9.03 25.57 19.64
C ALA A 273 9.95 26.51 20.43
N ALA A 274 11.09 25.99 20.92
CA ALA A 274 12.10 26.82 21.61
C ALA A 274 12.75 27.82 20.66
N PHE A 275 13.19 27.42 19.49
CA PHE A 275 13.81 28.31 18.49
C PHE A 275 12.85 29.43 18.05
N GLU A 276 11.60 29.06 17.72
CA GLU A 276 10.60 30.04 17.29
C GLU A 276 10.19 31.04 18.38
N GLN A 277 10.39 30.70 19.67
CA GLN A 277 10.22 31.62 20.79
C GLN A 277 11.51 32.38 21.17
N GLY A 278 12.55 32.25 20.37
CA GLY A 278 13.81 32.96 20.56
C GLY A 278 14.70 32.41 21.68
N LEU A 279 14.43 31.17 22.13
CA LEU A 279 15.35 30.45 23.01
C LEU A 279 16.54 29.99 22.18
N ASN A 280 17.68 30.59 22.40
CA ASN A 280 18.88 30.40 21.62
C ASN A 280 19.63 29.13 22.00
N GLU A 281 20.67 28.81 21.20
CA GLU A 281 21.65 27.76 21.46
C GLU A 281 22.43 27.96 22.77
N ASP A 282 22.38 29.18 23.35
CA ASP A 282 23.01 29.55 24.63
C ASP A 282 22.33 28.89 25.85
N PHE A 283 21.12 28.30 25.69
CA PHE A 283 20.51 27.57 26.79
C PHE A 283 21.33 26.30 27.06
N SER A 284 21.96 26.28 28.25
CA SER A 284 22.70 25.09 28.72
C SER A 284 22.05 24.55 29.99
N TYR A 285 22.25 23.25 30.20
CA TYR A 285 21.72 22.53 31.36
C TYR A 285 22.64 21.38 31.76
N CYS A 286 22.88 21.28 33.08
CA CYS A 286 23.68 20.18 33.63
C CYS A 286 22.79 18.99 33.98
N CYS A 287 22.81 17.94 33.14
CA CYS A 287 22.11 16.69 33.38
C CYS A 287 22.81 15.86 34.47
N THR A 288 22.12 15.59 35.55
CA THR A 288 22.60 14.76 36.69
C THR A 288 21.96 13.35 36.69
N GLY A 289 21.32 12.95 35.57
CA GLY A 289 20.65 11.65 35.43
C GLY A 289 19.16 11.63 35.78
N SER A 290 18.65 12.67 36.45
CA SER A 290 17.23 12.85 36.75
C SER A 290 16.88 14.33 37.00
N VAL A 291 15.58 14.64 36.92
CA VAL A 291 15.01 15.95 37.30
C VAL A 291 13.67 15.71 37.98
N GLU A 292 13.39 16.53 39.01
CA GLU A 292 12.10 16.55 39.69
C GLU A 292 11.20 17.63 39.13
N VAL A 293 9.97 17.28 38.79
CA VAL A 293 8.93 18.17 38.32
C VAL A 293 7.67 17.89 39.10
N ASP A 294 7.21 18.83 39.90
CA ASP A 294 5.99 18.75 40.69
C ASP A 294 5.91 17.50 41.59
N GLY A 295 7.02 17.14 42.25
CA GLY A 295 7.13 15.97 43.10
C GLY A 295 7.31 14.62 42.36
N GLN A 296 7.30 14.62 41.02
CA GLN A 296 7.58 13.44 40.20
C GLN A 296 9.04 13.47 39.69
N ILE A 297 9.73 12.31 39.84
CA ILE A 297 11.11 12.16 39.35
C ILE A 297 11.11 11.62 37.94
N PHE A 298 11.65 12.39 36.99
CA PHE A 298 11.90 12.00 35.61
C PHE A 298 13.36 11.59 35.44
N LYS A 299 13.59 10.40 34.90
CA LYS A 299 14.93 9.86 34.70
C LYS A 299 15.42 10.12 33.28
N CYS A 300 16.69 10.46 33.17
CA CYS A 300 17.39 10.36 31.88
C CYS A 300 17.70 8.89 31.58
N HIS A 301 17.97 8.57 30.32
CA HIS A 301 18.40 7.19 29.98
C HIS A 301 19.82 6.89 30.51
N ASP A 302 20.67 7.89 30.61
CA ASP A 302 21.91 7.81 31.36
C ASP A 302 21.65 8.26 32.82
N LEU A 303 21.64 7.32 33.74
CA LEU A 303 21.42 7.58 35.16
C LEU A 303 22.61 8.27 35.83
N GLY A 304 23.81 8.20 35.25
CA GLY A 304 25.00 8.94 35.69
C GLY A 304 24.95 10.42 35.31
N GLY A 305 24.10 10.78 34.39
CA GLY A 305 23.96 12.11 33.84
C GLY A 305 25.01 12.45 32.77
N HIS A 306 24.60 13.31 31.84
CA HIS A 306 25.45 13.75 30.72
C HIS A 306 26.34 14.95 31.05
N GLY A 307 26.19 15.54 32.24
CA GLY A 307 26.87 16.81 32.61
C GLY A 307 26.28 18.02 31.90
N GLU A 308 27.11 19.05 31.78
CA GLU A 308 26.76 20.31 31.11
C GLU A 308 26.58 20.08 29.62
N GLN A 309 25.45 20.49 29.05
CA GLN A 309 25.13 20.30 27.62
C GLN A 309 24.40 21.53 27.05
N ASN A 310 24.72 21.86 25.82
CA ASN A 310 23.89 22.67 24.94
C ASN A 310 22.84 21.83 24.20
N MET A 311 22.01 22.46 23.36
CA MET A 311 20.92 21.77 22.63
C MET A 311 21.44 20.73 21.65
N THR A 312 22.56 20.97 20.96
CA THR A 312 23.15 20.04 20.00
C THR A 312 23.64 18.77 20.70
N GLU A 313 24.36 18.93 21.80
CA GLU A 313 24.85 17.83 22.62
C GLU A 313 23.67 17.05 23.25
N ALA A 314 22.66 17.73 23.76
CA ALA A 314 21.47 17.13 24.35
C ALA A 314 20.62 16.36 23.32
N MET A 315 20.56 16.82 22.05
CA MET A 315 19.90 16.10 20.97
C MET A 315 20.69 14.85 20.56
N ALA A 316 22.02 14.97 20.43
CA ALA A 316 22.91 13.86 20.11
C ALA A 316 22.86 12.77 21.19
N ASN A 317 22.96 13.17 22.45
CA ASN A 317 22.87 12.31 23.62
C ASN A 317 21.44 11.90 23.97
N SER A 318 20.42 12.40 23.24
CA SER A 318 19.00 12.16 23.54
C SER A 318 18.60 12.45 25.00
N CYS A 319 19.15 13.49 25.61
CA CYS A 319 18.97 13.82 27.02
C CYS A 319 17.52 14.22 27.37
N ASN A 320 16.83 13.44 28.21
CA ASN A 320 15.45 13.74 28.59
C ASN A 320 15.37 14.99 29.46
N THR A 321 16.24 15.07 30.49
CA THR A 321 16.19 16.14 31.49
C THR A 321 16.46 17.53 30.90
N TYR A 322 17.34 17.63 29.88
CA TYR A 322 17.54 18.84 29.11
C TYR A 322 16.25 19.38 28.48
N PHE A 323 15.53 18.49 27.74
CA PHE A 323 14.31 18.89 27.06
C PHE A 323 13.14 19.16 28.01
N ILE A 324 13.12 18.51 29.17
CA ILE A 324 12.17 18.83 30.24
C ILE A 324 12.42 20.25 30.75
N GLU A 325 13.67 20.61 31.09
CA GLU A 325 14.01 21.96 31.57
C GLU A 325 13.76 23.02 30.49
N LEU A 326 14.17 22.76 29.24
CA LEU A 326 13.91 23.63 28.09
C LEU A 326 12.41 23.93 27.94
N SER A 327 11.57 22.92 28.10
CA SER A 327 10.12 23.05 27.92
C SER A 327 9.47 24.00 28.94
N LYS A 328 10.05 24.18 30.12
CA LYS A 328 9.54 25.12 31.13
C LYS A 328 9.51 26.55 30.62
N HIS A 329 10.36 26.87 29.63
CA HIS A 329 10.47 28.21 29.03
C HIS A 329 9.59 28.39 27.78
N ILE A 330 8.89 27.32 27.34
CA ILE A 330 7.99 27.34 26.17
C ILE A 330 6.56 27.61 26.64
N ASP A 331 5.85 28.55 25.99
CA ASP A 331 4.43 28.77 26.23
C ASP A 331 3.59 27.51 25.86
N ASN A 332 2.62 27.12 26.71
CA ASN A 332 1.86 25.90 26.54
C ASN A 332 1.04 25.90 25.25
N GLN A 333 0.34 27.00 24.94
CA GLN A 333 -0.47 27.10 23.72
C GLN A 333 0.41 27.04 22.47
N PHE A 334 1.53 27.78 22.50
CA PHE A 334 2.49 27.81 21.41
C PHE A 334 3.09 26.42 21.15
N PHE A 335 3.39 25.66 22.21
CA PHE A 335 3.94 24.33 22.11
C PHE A 335 2.96 23.36 21.40
N ILE A 336 1.67 23.37 21.80
CA ILE A 336 0.62 22.58 21.16
C ILE A 336 0.43 23.00 19.71
N ASP A 337 0.37 24.30 19.43
CA ASP A 337 0.16 24.81 18.08
C ASP A 337 1.34 24.48 17.16
N THR A 338 2.56 24.46 17.68
CA THR A 338 3.75 23.99 16.96
C THR A 338 3.62 22.51 16.61
N ALA A 339 3.24 21.65 17.57
CA ALA A 339 3.01 20.23 17.30
C ALA A 339 1.91 20.00 16.24
N LYS A 340 0.80 20.74 16.32
CA LYS A 340 -0.30 20.65 15.33
C LYS A 340 0.13 21.10 13.95
N ARG A 341 0.89 22.21 13.82
CA ARG A 341 1.43 22.67 12.53
C ARG A 341 2.29 21.59 11.87
N MET A 342 3.01 20.80 12.67
CA MET A 342 3.84 19.68 12.21
C MET A 342 3.05 18.39 11.93
N GLY A 343 1.71 18.43 12.00
CA GLY A 343 0.81 17.32 11.64
C GLY A 343 0.46 16.37 12.79
N PHE A 344 0.97 16.59 14.02
CA PHE A 344 0.58 15.76 15.16
C PHE A 344 -0.87 16.03 15.57
N GLY A 345 -1.59 14.97 15.93
CA GLY A 345 -3.02 15.05 16.25
C GLY A 345 -3.95 15.10 15.02
N MET A 346 -3.42 15.02 13.80
CA MET A 346 -4.18 15.12 12.56
C MET A 346 -4.14 13.80 11.78
N SER A 347 -5.31 13.27 11.41
CA SER A 347 -5.40 12.09 10.53
C SER A 347 -5.06 12.46 9.07
N ILE A 348 -4.47 11.51 8.35
CA ILE A 348 -4.07 11.70 6.95
C ILE A 348 -4.86 10.72 6.08
N PRO A 349 -5.90 11.18 5.36
CA PRO A 349 -6.62 10.33 4.41
C PRO A 349 -5.76 10.10 3.16
N LEU A 350 -5.63 8.84 2.73
CA LEU A 350 -4.85 8.44 1.55
C LEU A 350 -5.73 7.93 0.41
N ALA A 351 -6.75 7.16 0.76
CA ALA A 351 -7.76 6.64 -0.15
C ALA A 351 -8.98 6.20 0.68
N SER A 352 -10.09 5.85 0.04
CA SER A 352 -11.26 5.29 0.74
C SER A 352 -10.86 4.05 1.54
N GLY A 353 -11.17 4.02 2.83
CA GLY A 353 -10.77 2.93 3.73
C GLY A 353 -9.30 2.92 4.14
N MET A 354 -8.48 3.89 3.68
CA MET A 354 -7.07 4.01 4.03
C MET A 354 -6.78 5.41 4.61
N THR A 355 -6.66 5.48 5.92
CA THR A 355 -6.37 6.73 6.63
C THR A 355 -5.32 6.47 7.70
N ALA A 356 -4.24 7.25 7.72
CA ALA A 356 -3.32 7.22 8.84
C ALA A 356 -3.98 7.86 10.06
N SER A 357 -3.85 7.20 11.21
CA SER A 357 -4.36 7.67 12.48
C SER A 357 -3.76 9.04 12.83
N GLY A 358 -4.58 9.94 13.34
CA GLY A 358 -4.11 11.21 13.89
C GLY A 358 -3.27 11.07 15.15
N GLY A 359 -3.30 9.89 15.74
CA GLY A 359 -2.66 9.67 17.03
C GLY A 359 -3.37 10.39 18.18
N ASN A 360 -2.60 10.77 19.15
CA ASN A 360 -3.06 11.57 20.27
C ASN A 360 -2.05 12.66 20.57
N LEU A 361 -2.51 13.85 20.89
CA LEU A 361 -1.71 14.98 21.30
C LEU A 361 -2.28 15.53 22.60
N GLN A 362 -1.42 15.92 23.55
CA GLN A 362 -1.83 16.59 24.77
C GLN A 362 -2.65 17.85 24.47
N THR A 363 -3.63 18.13 25.30
CA THR A 363 -4.44 19.36 25.25
C THR A 363 -3.79 20.48 26.06
N LEU A 364 -4.30 21.70 25.92
CA LEU A 364 -3.83 22.83 26.74
C LEU A 364 -4.07 22.54 28.22
N GLU A 365 -5.19 21.98 28.59
CA GLU A 365 -5.54 21.58 29.95
C GLU A 365 -4.56 20.54 30.52
N ASP A 366 -4.15 19.56 29.70
CA ASP A 366 -3.12 18.60 30.11
C ASP A 366 -1.79 19.32 30.47
N LEU A 367 -1.39 20.33 29.69
CA LEU A 367 -0.13 21.03 29.88
C LEU A 367 -0.15 22.05 31.08
N GLU A 368 -1.30 22.29 31.70
CA GLU A 368 -1.38 22.96 32.97
C GLU A 368 -0.74 22.13 34.10
N LEU A 369 -0.65 20.81 33.91
CA LEU A 369 0.07 19.91 34.81
C LEU A 369 1.55 19.86 34.39
N PRO A 370 2.51 20.32 35.24
CA PRO A 370 3.92 20.37 34.88
C PRO A 370 4.50 18.99 34.47
N ALA A 371 4.03 17.93 35.08
CA ALA A 371 4.44 16.55 34.76
C ALA A 371 4.00 16.12 33.35
N GLU A 372 2.81 16.51 32.89
CA GLU A 372 2.33 16.20 31.53
C GLU A 372 3.09 17.00 30.48
N LYS A 373 3.42 18.26 30.76
CA LYS A 373 4.29 19.06 29.91
C LYS A 373 5.71 18.47 29.83
N ALA A 374 6.25 18.02 30.96
CA ALA A 374 7.52 17.30 30.99
C ALA A 374 7.46 16.04 30.13
N ASN A 375 6.42 15.19 30.25
CA ASN A 375 6.22 14.01 29.42
C ASN A 375 6.19 14.37 27.93
N MET A 376 5.39 15.35 27.53
CA MET A 376 5.28 15.79 26.14
C MET A 376 6.63 16.24 25.57
N SER A 377 7.46 16.95 26.38
CA SER A 377 8.72 17.54 25.91
C SER A 377 9.72 16.55 25.33
N PHE A 378 9.65 15.28 25.73
CA PHE A 378 10.49 14.21 25.20
C PHE A 378 9.69 13.07 24.58
N GLY A 379 8.39 13.32 24.26
CA GLY A 379 7.56 12.45 23.45
C GLY A 379 6.91 11.28 24.18
N GLN A 380 6.67 11.45 25.48
CA GLN A 380 6.02 10.43 26.31
C GLN A 380 4.62 10.88 26.78
N GLY A 381 4.02 10.12 27.69
CA GLY A 381 2.67 10.37 28.17
C GLY A 381 1.61 9.97 27.15
N LYS A 382 0.67 10.87 26.87
CA LYS A 382 -0.47 10.58 25.96
C LYS A 382 -0.11 10.68 24.47
N LEU A 383 1.09 11.14 24.12
CA LEU A 383 1.49 11.41 22.74
C LEU A 383 1.61 10.14 21.92
N LEU A 384 0.83 10.07 20.85
CA LEU A 384 0.87 8.99 19.87
C LEU A 384 0.90 9.58 18.46
N ALA A 385 1.65 8.95 17.54
CA ALA A 385 1.62 9.29 16.13
C ALA A 385 1.86 8.05 15.23
N ALA A 386 1.37 8.12 14.01
CA ALA A 386 1.61 7.08 13.01
C ALA A 386 3.00 7.26 12.36
N PRO A 387 3.67 6.17 11.92
CA PRO A 387 4.94 6.26 11.19
C PRO A 387 4.88 7.20 9.98
N LEU A 388 3.76 7.22 9.28
CA LEU A 388 3.55 8.15 8.16
C LEU A 388 3.55 9.62 8.61
N GLN A 389 2.94 9.95 9.76
CA GLN A 389 2.98 11.32 10.31
C GLN A 389 4.41 11.74 10.67
N VAL A 390 5.16 10.83 11.31
CA VAL A 390 6.57 11.06 11.67
C VAL A 390 7.43 11.26 10.42
N CYS A 391 7.17 10.52 9.36
CA CYS A 391 7.86 10.69 8.08
C CYS A 391 7.53 12.06 7.43
N ALA A 392 6.27 12.46 7.40
CA ALA A 392 5.83 13.75 6.87
C ALA A 392 6.39 14.94 7.67
N PHE A 393 6.44 14.82 8.99
CA PHE A 393 7.13 15.77 9.87
C PHE A 393 8.62 15.91 9.49
N THR A 394 9.30 14.79 9.28
CA THR A 394 10.71 14.76 8.87
C THR A 394 10.91 15.40 7.48
N CYS A 395 9.96 15.17 6.54
CA CYS A 395 9.95 15.88 5.26
C CYS A 395 9.93 17.40 5.45
N ALA A 396 9.10 17.93 6.35
CA ALA A 396 9.01 19.37 6.57
C ALA A 396 10.33 19.98 7.07
N ILE A 397 11.04 19.27 7.95
CA ILE A 397 12.39 19.70 8.40
C ILE A 397 13.36 19.70 7.21
N ALA A 398 13.39 18.61 6.44
CA ALA A 398 14.30 18.45 5.30
C ALA A 398 13.98 19.39 4.14
N ASN A 399 12.72 19.81 3.98
CA ASN A 399 12.20 20.70 2.94
C ASN A 399 12.11 22.16 3.42
N GLU A 400 13.10 22.62 4.17
CA GLU A 400 13.23 24.02 4.58
C GLU A 400 11.99 24.61 5.28
N GLY A 401 11.22 23.77 5.99
CA GLY A 401 10.02 24.16 6.73
C GLY A 401 8.72 24.07 5.94
N ASN A 402 8.72 23.46 4.76
CA ASN A 402 7.52 23.22 3.97
C ASN A 402 6.97 21.82 4.24
N TYR A 403 5.81 21.73 4.86
CA TYR A 403 5.08 20.49 5.08
C TYR A 403 4.30 20.13 3.82
N CYS A 404 4.61 18.98 3.25
CA CYS A 404 3.86 18.41 2.14
C CYS A 404 2.90 17.34 2.67
N VAL A 405 1.60 17.46 2.36
CA VAL A 405 0.60 16.47 2.77
C VAL A 405 0.90 15.13 2.08
N PRO A 406 1.04 14.03 2.83
CA PRO A 406 1.30 12.72 2.25
C PRO A 406 0.26 12.32 1.21
N ARG A 407 0.72 11.83 0.06
CA ARG A 407 -0.10 11.40 -1.07
C ARG A 407 0.27 9.99 -1.51
N LEU A 408 -0.74 9.11 -1.68
CA LEU A 408 -0.55 7.73 -2.12
C LEU A 408 -1.01 7.51 -3.57
N VAL A 409 -2.09 8.17 -4.00
CA VAL A 409 -2.67 7.99 -5.32
C VAL A 409 -2.34 9.19 -6.21
N LYS A 410 -1.70 8.93 -7.34
CA LYS A 410 -1.37 9.93 -8.36
C LYS A 410 -2.53 10.20 -9.30
N GLY A 411 -3.40 9.21 -9.51
CA GLY A 411 -4.59 9.30 -10.34
C GLY A 411 -4.96 7.97 -10.96
N ILE A 412 -5.76 8.03 -12.03
CA ILE A 412 -6.16 6.88 -12.85
C ILE A 412 -5.65 7.04 -14.29
N THR A 413 -5.54 5.93 -15.00
CA THR A 413 -5.16 5.89 -16.42
C THR A 413 -6.01 4.87 -17.18
N ASP A 414 -6.31 5.17 -18.45
CA ASP A 414 -6.98 4.24 -19.36
C ASP A 414 -6.04 3.70 -20.45
N ASP A 415 -4.92 4.35 -20.67
CA ASP A 415 -4.01 4.08 -21.78
C ASP A 415 -2.58 3.71 -21.34
N LYS A 416 -2.30 3.73 -20.02
CA LYS A 416 -0.97 3.56 -19.42
C LYS A 416 0.02 4.70 -19.77
N ILE A 417 -0.47 5.83 -20.23
CA ILE A 417 0.33 7.00 -20.63
C ILE A 417 -0.14 8.26 -19.90
N THR A 418 -1.44 8.52 -19.96
CA THR A 418 -2.06 9.72 -19.39
C THR A 418 -2.60 9.40 -18.00
N VAL A 419 -2.24 10.22 -17.00
CA VAL A 419 -2.76 10.13 -15.64
C VAL A 419 -3.70 11.30 -15.38
N SER A 420 -4.88 11.03 -14.86
CA SER A 420 -5.91 12.02 -14.57
C SER A 420 -6.57 11.78 -13.20
N GLY A 421 -7.27 12.78 -12.66
CA GLY A 421 -8.11 12.65 -11.48
C GLY A 421 -7.38 12.49 -10.14
N GLY A 422 -6.09 12.82 -10.07
CA GLY A 422 -5.34 12.81 -8.82
C GLY A 422 -5.55 14.07 -7.99
N GLU A 423 -5.39 13.94 -6.67
CA GLU A 423 -5.38 15.10 -5.78
C GLU A 423 -4.10 15.94 -6.01
N PRO A 424 -4.20 17.28 -6.04
CA PRO A 424 -3.04 18.13 -6.17
C PRO A 424 -2.14 18.05 -4.94
N GLU A 425 -0.86 18.33 -5.13
CA GLU A 425 0.09 18.49 -4.03
C GLU A 425 -0.33 19.66 -3.15
N LYS A 426 -0.39 19.44 -1.82
CA LYS A 426 -0.73 20.46 -0.83
C LYS A 426 0.50 20.73 0.02
N ILE A 427 1.04 21.94 -0.07
CA ILE A 427 2.24 22.35 0.62
C ILE A 427 1.89 23.54 1.54
N THR A 428 2.30 23.46 2.78
CA THR A 428 2.09 24.52 3.77
C THR A 428 3.39 24.81 4.51
N ARG A 429 3.77 26.08 4.62
CA ARG A 429 4.91 26.44 5.43
C ARG A 429 4.54 26.33 6.92
N VAL A 430 5.29 25.53 7.66
CA VAL A 430 5.02 25.21 9.07
C VAL A 430 6.11 25.73 10.02
N MET A 431 7.26 26.09 9.46
CA MET A 431 8.35 26.80 10.17
C MET A 431 9.13 27.68 9.17
N ASP A 432 9.91 28.63 9.66
CA ASP A 432 10.82 29.36 8.80
C ASP A 432 12.04 28.52 8.41
N ARG A 433 12.77 29.01 7.41
CA ARG A 433 13.94 28.32 6.84
C ARG A 433 15.08 28.18 7.84
N GLU A 434 15.29 29.19 8.67
CA GLU A 434 16.36 29.19 9.65
C GLU A 434 16.11 28.12 10.71
N THR A 435 14.89 28.07 11.26
CA THR A 435 14.47 27.04 12.20
C THR A 435 14.63 25.64 11.60
N ALA A 436 14.24 25.45 10.33
CA ALA A 436 14.40 24.18 9.64
C ALA A 436 15.87 23.75 9.55
N PHE A 437 16.78 24.65 9.17
CA PHE A 437 18.22 24.36 9.11
C PHE A 437 18.81 24.02 10.47
N ARG A 438 18.43 24.76 11.52
CA ARG A 438 18.85 24.44 12.89
C ARG A 438 18.41 23.05 13.33
N LEU A 439 17.18 22.63 12.99
CA LEU A 439 16.70 21.27 13.24
C LEU A 439 17.48 20.22 12.42
N GLN A 440 17.81 20.53 11.17
CA GLN A 440 18.66 19.65 10.34
C GLN A 440 20.03 19.46 10.99
N ASP A 441 20.65 20.52 11.50
CA ASP A 441 21.94 20.47 12.21
C ASP A 441 21.87 19.58 13.47
N LEU A 442 20.77 19.65 14.23
CA LEU A 442 20.53 18.77 15.38
C LEU A 442 20.43 17.30 14.94
N MET A 443 19.74 17.01 13.82
CA MET A 443 19.60 15.66 13.28
C MET A 443 20.92 15.13 12.70
N ILE A 444 21.74 15.99 12.10
CA ILE A 444 23.10 15.68 11.64
C ILE A 444 24.00 15.32 12.84
N ALA A 445 23.92 16.08 13.91
CA ALA A 445 24.67 15.81 15.13
C ALA A 445 24.31 14.46 15.76
N ALA A 446 23.02 14.08 15.71
CA ALA A 446 22.54 12.84 16.31
C ALA A 446 22.89 11.56 15.52
N VAL A 447 23.13 11.65 14.19
CA VAL A 447 23.43 10.49 13.34
C VAL A 447 24.79 10.62 12.66
N ASP A 448 24.98 11.61 11.79
CA ASP A 448 26.18 11.67 10.94
C ASP A 448 27.46 11.95 11.74
N LYS A 449 27.37 12.83 12.73
CA LYS A 449 28.50 13.20 13.61
C LYS A 449 28.63 12.32 14.85
N ASN A 450 27.64 11.47 15.14
CA ASN A 450 27.66 10.61 16.31
C ASN A 450 28.33 9.26 15.97
N PRO A 451 29.51 8.94 16.54
CA PRO A 451 30.21 7.69 16.25
C PRO A 451 29.48 6.44 16.75
N ASP A 452 28.60 6.58 17.75
CA ASP A 452 27.86 5.48 18.36
C ASP A 452 26.52 5.22 17.66
N SER A 453 26.20 5.96 16.59
CA SER A 453 24.99 5.79 15.83
C SER A 453 25.08 4.63 14.83
N ASN A 454 24.27 3.60 15.03
CA ASN A 454 24.11 2.49 14.07
C ASN A 454 23.37 2.90 12.79
N ALA A 455 22.82 4.11 12.73
CA ALA A 455 22.12 4.67 11.58
C ALA A 455 23.05 5.25 10.51
N ARG A 456 24.33 5.49 10.83
CA ARG A 456 25.28 6.17 9.94
C ARG A 456 25.63 5.29 8.72
N PRO A 457 25.27 5.72 7.48
CA PRO A 457 25.62 4.96 6.28
C PRO A 457 27.11 5.01 5.98
N SER A 458 27.63 3.96 5.30
CA SER A 458 29.05 3.86 4.96
C SER A 458 29.46 4.78 3.79
N ASN A 459 28.55 4.96 2.81
CA ASN A 459 28.87 5.58 1.52
C ASN A 459 28.05 6.84 1.24
N ASN A 460 27.27 7.30 2.18
CA ASN A 460 26.44 8.50 2.06
C ASN A 460 26.27 9.15 3.44
N HIS A 461 25.84 10.39 3.47
CA HIS A 461 25.58 11.11 4.71
C HIS A 461 24.06 11.24 4.91
N ALA A 462 23.62 11.01 6.13
CA ALA A 462 22.20 11.09 6.51
C ALA A 462 22.05 11.81 7.85
N ALA A 463 20.95 12.52 7.99
CA ALA A 463 20.50 13.08 9.26
C ALA A 463 19.35 12.27 9.83
N GLY A 464 19.23 12.22 11.14
CA GLY A 464 18.12 11.48 11.74
C GLY A 464 18.05 11.62 13.25
N LYS A 465 17.02 11.01 13.82
CA LYS A 465 16.82 10.90 15.26
C LYS A 465 16.26 9.54 15.62
N THR A 466 16.96 8.80 16.47
CA THR A 466 16.48 7.57 17.07
C THR A 466 15.55 7.84 18.25
N SER A 467 14.65 6.91 18.51
CA SER A 467 13.81 6.93 19.69
C SER A 467 13.61 5.54 20.25
N THR A 468 13.42 5.47 21.55
CA THR A 468 12.98 4.29 22.28
C THR A 468 11.80 4.70 23.13
N THR A 469 10.64 4.10 22.87
CA THR A 469 9.41 4.47 23.56
C THR A 469 8.96 3.34 24.47
N GLN A 470 8.79 3.67 25.73
CA GLN A 470 8.29 2.76 26.76
C GLN A 470 6.82 2.41 26.52
N THR A 471 6.45 1.14 26.74
CA THR A 471 5.07 0.66 26.52
C THR A 471 4.33 0.39 27.84
N ALA A 472 4.99 0.52 28.97
CA ALA A 472 4.51 0.08 30.27
C ALA A 472 4.12 -1.41 30.33
N ARG A 473 4.58 -2.20 29.36
CA ARG A 473 4.48 -3.67 29.34
C ARG A 473 5.86 -4.26 29.65
N PHE A 474 5.86 -5.41 30.31
CA PHE A 474 7.07 -6.09 30.73
C PHE A 474 7.06 -7.51 30.19
N ASP A 475 8.24 -8.03 29.82
CA ASP A 475 8.44 -9.40 29.45
C ASP A 475 8.49 -10.33 30.68
N GLU A 476 8.69 -11.63 30.44
CA GLU A 476 8.76 -12.64 31.51
C GLU A 476 9.92 -12.43 32.49
N ASP A 477 10.99 -11.76 32.03
CA ASP A 477 12.17 -11.45 32.83
C ASP A 477 12.05 -10.11 33.58
N GLY A 478 10.93 -9.40 33.41
CA GLY A 478 10.67 -8.10 34.02
C GLY A 478 11.35 -6.94 33.32
N THR A 479 11.82 -7.13 32.08
CA THR A 479 12.38 -6.06 31.23
C THR A 479 11.23 -5.32 30.54
N GLU A 480 11.26 -3.99 30.56
CA GLU A 480 10.25 -3.19 29.91
C GLU A 480 10.32 -3.33 28.38
N ILE A 481 9.20 -3.70 27.78
CA ILE A 481 9.05 -3.79 26.33
C ILE A 481 8.99 -2.39 25.73
N CYS A 482 9.83 -2.11 24.75
CA CYS A 482 9.92 -0.81 24.11
C CYS A 482 9.73 -0.90 22.60
N HIS A 483 9.17 0.18 22.01
CA HIS A 483 9.20 0.38 20.57
C HIS A 483 10.47 1.14 20.18
N GLY A 484 11.20 0.62 19.19
CA GLY A 484 12.37 1.28 18.66
C GLY A 484 12.07 2.02 17.35
N TRP A 485 12.52 3.28 17.25
CA TRP A 485 12.29 4.11 16.08
C TRP A 485 13.56 4.73 15.56
N ILE A 486 13.51 5.10 14.29
CA ILE A 486 14.35 6.13 13.70
C ILE A 486 13.55 6.86 12.63
N THR A 487 13.77 8.17 12.54
CA THR A 487 13.37 8.97 11.38
C THR A 487 14.54 9.83 10.92
N GLY A 488 14.64 10.07 9.63
CA GLY A 488 15.71 10.86 9.07
C GLY A 488 15.55 11.13 7.59
N PHE A 489 16.51 11.85 7.03
CA PHE A 489 16.51 12.21 5.61
C PHE A 489 17.92 12.07 4.99
N PHE A 490 17.95 11.92 3.68
CA PHE A 490 19.18 11.83 2.89
C PHE A 490 18.94 12.22 1.42
N PRO A 491 20.00 12.51 0.63
CA PRO A 491 21.38 12.83 1.00
C PRO A 491 21.46 14.19 1.77
N LEU A 492 22.49 14.42 2.56
CA LEU A 492 22.63 15.71 3.29
C LEU A 492 22.90 16.87 2.35
N SER A 493 23.70 16.67 1.28
CA SER A 493 24.07 17.73 0.34
C SER A 493 22.90 18.27 -0.49
N SER A 494 21.90 17.45 -0.71
CA SER A 494 20.66 17.77 -1.44
C SER A 494 19.57 16.83 -0.98
N PRO A 495 18.91 17.12 0.16
CA PRO A 495 17.89 16.24 0.72
C PRO A 495 16.81 15.93 -0.30
N LYS A 496 16.44 14.65 -0.42
CA LYS A 496 15.46 14.18 -1.41
C LYS A 496 14.44 13.22 -0.79
N TYR A 497 14.87 12.40 0.17
CA TYR A 497 14.06 11.36 0.77
C TYR A 497 14.03 11.49 2.28
N ALA A 498 12.84 11.34 2.87
CA ALA A 498 12.69 11.06 4.29
C ALA A 498 12.35 9.57 4.48
N VAL A 499 12.91 8.99 5.53
CA VAL A 499 12.72 7.57 5.89
C VAL A 499 12.37 7.48 7.36
N THR A 500 11.32 6.74 7.69
CA THR A 500 10.94 6.41 9.07
C THR A 500 10.84 4.90 9.21
N VAL A 501 11.48 4.36 10.24
CA VAL A 501 11.43 2.94 10.61
C VAL A 501 10.91 2.82 12.03
N LEU A 502 9.95 1.93 12.21
CA LEU A 502 9.42 1.50 13.52
C LEU A 502 9.66 0.00 13.68
N CYS A 503 10.22 -0.40 14.81
CA CYS A 503 10.23 -1.77 15.31
C CYS A 503 9.31 -1.84 16.52
N GLU A 504 8.09 -2.37 16.33
CA GLU A 504 7.13 -2.58 17.40
C GLU A 504 7.64 -3.68 18.33
N ASP A 505 7.74 -3.38 19.63
CA ASP A 505 8.29 -4.28 20.65
C ASP A 505 9.75 -4.73 20.36
N GLY A 506 10.49 -3.94 19.57
CA GLY A 506 11.83 -4.26 19.07
C GLY A 506 12.98 -3.82 19.97
N GLY A 507 12.71 -3.18 21.11
CA GLY A 507 13.73 -2.68 22.01
C GLY A 507 14.28 -1.30 21.63
N TYR A 508 15.60 -1.11 21.73
CA TYR A 508 16.21 0.19 21.51
C TYR A 508 16.30 0.56 20.02
N GLY A 509 15.88 1.80 19.69
CA GLY A 509 15.83 2.28 18.31
C GLY A 509 17.18 2.27 17.60
N ASN A 510 18.30 2.51 18.34
CA ASN A 510 19.65 2.41 17.78
C ASN A 510 20.04 0.97 17.39
N ASP A 511 19.44 -0.04 18.01
CA ASP A 511 19.80 -1.44 17.80
C ASP A 511 18.89 -2.12 16.77
N CYS A 512 17.59 -1.80 16.76
CA CYS A 512 16.62 -2.46 15.88
C CYS A 512 16.26 -1.65 14.62
N ALA A 513 15.99 -0.34 14.76
CA ALA A 513 15.51 0.50 13.66
C ALA A 513 16.66 1.17 12.87
N ALA A 514 17.71 1.61 13.56
CA ALA A 514 18.83 2.31 12.94
C ALA A 514 19.60 1.47 11.89
N PRO A 515 19.91 0.17 12.10
CA PRO A 515 20.52 -0.66 11.07
C PRO A 515 19.67 -0.82 9.81
N VAL A 516 18.34 -0.90 9.96
CA VAL A 516 17.39 -0.99 8.84
C VAL A 516 17.38 0.31 8.04
N PHE A 517 17.33 1.46 8.72
CA PHE A 517 17.45 2.78 8.09
C PHE A 517 18.74 2.90 7.27
N LYS A 518 19.88 2.51 7.86
CA LYS A 518 21.18 2.46 7.17
C LYS A 518 21.12 1.58 5.92
N GLU A 519 20.60 0.35 6.02
CA GLU A 519 20.50 -0.60 4.90
C GLU A 519 19.66 -0.02 3.76
N ILE A 520 18.54 0.67 4.06
CA ILE A 520 17.69 1.32 3.06
C ILE A 520 18.50 2.38 2.29
N ILE A 521 19.18 3.27 3.00
CA ILE A 521 19.96 4.36 2.38
C ILE A 521 21.08 3.80 1.51
N GLU A 522 21.84 2.83 2.00
CA GLU A 522 22.94 2.21 1.25
C GLU A 522 22.43 1.53 -0.02
N ARG A 523 21.30 0.83 0.03
CA ARG A 523 20.69 0.19 -1.14
C ARG A 523 20.16 1.20 -2.14
N MET A 524 19.45 2.25 -1.68
CA MET A 524 18.94 3.30 -2.56
C MET A 524 20.07 4.07 -3.24
N THR A 525 21.16 4.35 -2.53
CA THR A 525 22.35 5.03 -3.08
C THR A 525 23.04 4.17 -4.15
N ASN A 526 23.16 2.86 -3.94
CA ASN A 526 23.83 1.95 -4.87
C ASN A 526 23.10 1.78 -6.21
N ILE A 527 21.82 2.05 -6.28
CA ILE A 527 21.01 2.02 -7.52
C ILE A 527 20.80 3.42 -8.12
N ASN A 528 21.52 4.43 -7.65
CA ASN A 528 21.48 5.83 -8.12
C ASN A 528 20.06 6.46 -8.06
N TYR A 529 19.32 6.20 -7.00
CA TYR A 529 18.05 6.86 -6.72
C TYR A 529 18.24 8.24 -6.07
#